data_9228d48886adc783c181d0c7868f3d5a
#
_entry.id   9228d48886adc783c181d0c7868f3d5a
#
_cell.length_a   1.000
_cell.length_b   1.000
_cell.length_c   1.000
_cell.angle_alpha   90.00
_cell.angle_beta   90.00
_cell.angle_gamma   90.00
#
_symmetry.space_group_name_H-M   'P 1'
#
loop_
_entity.id
_entity.type
_entity.pdbx_description
1 polymer ?
#
loop_
_entity_poly.entity_id
_entity_poly.type
_entity_poly.pdbx_seq_one_letter_code
_entity_poly.pdbx_strand_id
1 'polypeptide(L)'
;MAQVIVPNIEETLGYVLEAVKLTKQRLNNRVPLIGFAGSPFTIFCYAVQGSGSRDFATAKELCFTDAATAHQLLQKITDTTILYLKEKVKAGVD
;
A
#
# COMPACT_ATOMS: atom_id res chain seq x y z
N MET A 1 9.67 1.44 -14.64
CA MET A 1 9.83 1.97 -13.27
C MET A 1 9.62 3.48 -13.17
N ALA A 2 10.14 4.24 -14.15
CA ALA A 2 9.96 5.69 -14.14
C ALA A 2 8.50 6.14 -14.22
N GLN A 3 7.61 5.29 -14.76
CA GLN A 3 6.19 5.59 -14.88
C GLN A 3 5.39 5.35 -13.58
N VAL A 4 5.99 4.64 -12.61
CA VAL A 4 5.35 4.43 -11.30
C VAL A 4 5.60 5.67 -10.46
N ILE A 5 4.53 6.31 -10.01
CA ILE A 5 4.60 7.54 -9.22
C ILE A 5 3.92 7.36 -7.87
N VAL A 6 4.34 8.17 -6.90
CA VAL A 6 3.67 8.24 -5.60
C VAL A 6 2.44 9.14 -5.78
N PRO A 7 1.21 8.60 -5.62
CA PRO A 7 0.00 9.38 -5.87
C PRO A 7 -0.35 10.32 -4.72
N ASN A 8 -1.18 11.31 -5.00
CA ASN A 8 -1.88 12.05 -3.96
C ASN A 8 -3.03 11.17 -3.47
N ILE A 9 -2.96 10.71 -2.23
CA ILE A 9 -3.91 9.76 -1.68
C ILE A 9 -5.32 10.33 -1.60
N GLU A 10 -5.46 11.62 -1.25
CA GLU A 10 -6.78 12.25 -1.18
C GLU A 10 -7.47 12.28 -2.54
N GLU A 11 -6.71 12.52 -3.61
CA GLU A 11 -7.28 12.56 -4.97
C GLU A 11 -7.60 11.18 -5.51
N THR A 12 -6.71 10.19 -5.28
CA THR A 12 -6.82 8.88 -5.92
C THR A 12 -7.60 7.87 -5.09
N LEU A 13 -7.52 7.95 -3.77
CA LEU A 13 -8.14 6.99 -2.84
C LEU A 13 -9.09 7.67 -1.85
N GLY A 14 -9.56 8.87 -2.17
CA GLY A 14 -10.48 9.61 -1.30
C GLY A 14 -11.74 8.82 -0.95
N TYR A 15 -12.23 8.01 -1.88
CA TYR A 15 -13.41 7.17 -1.63
C TYR A 15 -13.17 6.14 -0.52
N VAL A 16 -11.95 5.61 -0.41
CA VAL A 16 -11.59 4.68 0.66
C VAL A 16 -11.60 5.41 2.01
N LEU A 17 -11.04 6.62 2.05
CA LEU A 17 -10.98 7.43 3.25
C LEU A 17 -12.38 7.83 3.72
N GLU A 18 -13.27 8.17 2.79
CA GLU A 18 -14.67 8.47 3.11
C GLU A 18 -15.40 7.24 3.67
N ALA A 19 -15.12 6.05 3.11
CA ALA A 19 -15.67 4.81 3.62
C ALA A 19 -15.18 4.53 5.04
N VAL A 20 -13.92 4.81 5.36
CA VAL A 20 -13.36 4.68 6.71
C VAL A 20 -14.09 5.61 7.68
N LYS A 21 -14.27 6.88 7.31
CA LYS A 21 -14.97 7.86 8.14
C LYS A 21 -16.40 7.42 8.43
N LEU A 22 -17.12 6.99 7.39
CA LEU A 22 -18.50 6.54 7.54
C LEU A 22 -18.60 5.31 8.44
N THR A 23 -17.70 4.34 8.24
CA THR A 23 -17.67 3.13 9.05
C THR A 23 -17.40 3.47 10.52
N LYS A 24 -16.44 4.36 10.78
CA LYS A 24 -16.11 4.80 12.13
C LYS A 24 -17.31 5.45 12.82
N GLN A 25 -18.05 6.30 12.11
CA GLN A 25 -19.27 6.92 12.63
C GLN A 25 -20.32 5.88 12.99
N ARG A 26 -20.54 4.91 12.11
CA ARG A 26 -21.57 3.89 12.31
C ARG A 26 -21.24 2.92 13.42
N LEU A 27 -19.95 2.65 13.65
CA LEU A 27 -19.51 1.82 14.76
C LEU A 27 -19.75 2.50 16.12
N ASN A 28 -19.71 3.82 16.15
CA ASN A 28 -19.99 4.64 17.34
C ASN A 28 -19.15 4.16 18.56
N ASN A 29 -17.88 3.88 18.34
CA ASN A 29 -16.90 3.41 19.35
C ASN A 29 -17.28 2.08 20.04
N ARG A 30 -18.20 1.30 19.48
CA ARG A 30 -18.56 0.00 20.04
C ARG A 30 -17.45 -1.03 19.90
N VAL A 31 -16.71 -0.95 18.80
CA VAL A 31 -15.53 -1.80 18.53
C VAL A 31 -14.48 -0.94 17.83
N PRO A 32 -13.19 -1.29 17.96
CA PRO A 32 -12.14 -0.57 17.23
C PRO A 32 -12.21 -0.86 15.73
N LEU A 33 -11.82 0.12 14.92
CA LEU A 33 -11.65 -0.04 13.48
C LEU A 33 -10.16 -0.08 13.20
N ILE A 34 -9.67 -1.25 12.78
CA ILE A 34 -8.25 -1.45 12.52
C ILE A 34 -7.98 -1.30 11.03
N GLY A 35 -7.11 -0.35 10.68
CA GLY A 35 -6.61 -0.22 9.31
C GLY A 35 -5.45 -1.16 9.07
N PHE A 36 -5.22 -1.50 7.81
CA PHE A 36 -4.07 -2.32 7.44
C PHE A 36 -3.56 -1.92 6.07
N ALA A 37 -2.32 -2.32 5.79
CA ALA A 37 -1.72 -2.20 4.47
C ALA A 37 -0.71 -3.33 4.33
N GLY A 38 -0.43 -3.73 3.08
CA GLY A 38 0.60 -4.72 2.82
C GLY A 38 2.00 -4.15 3.08
N SER A 39 2.94 -5.01 3.46
CA SER A 39 4.33 -4.59 3.57
C SER A 39 4.88 -4.22 2.19
N PRO A 40 5.87 -3.33 2.10
CA PRO A 40 6.45 -2.96 0.80
C PRO A 40 6.94 -4.15 -0.01
N PHE A 41 7.57 -5.12 0.61
CA PHE A 41 8.06 -6.30 -0.10
C PHE A 41 6.92 -7.18 -0.61
N THR A 42 5.85 -7.35 0.16
CA THR A 42 4.67 -8.12 -0.26
C THR A 42 4.03 -7.49 -1.49
N ILE A 43 3.82 -6.17 -1.47
CA ILE A 43 3.24 -5.43 -2.60
C ILE A 43 4.16 -5.51 -3.81
N PHE A 44 5.47 -5.38 -3.60
CA PHE A 44 6.49 -5.52 -4.63
C PHE A 44 6.39 -6.89 -5.31
N CYS A 45 6.28 -7.97 -4.52
CA CYS A 45 6.17 -9.32 -5.06
C CYS A 45 4.93 -9.47 -5.96
N TYR A 46 3.78 -8.99 -5.51
CA TYR A 46 2.56 -9.04 -6.32
C TYR A 46 2.66 -8.18 -7.58
N ALA A 47 3.26 -7.01 -7.48
CA ALA A 47 3.41 -6.11 -8.62
C ALA A 47 4.30 -6.71 -9.71
N VAL A 48 5.41 -7.35 -9.34
CA VAL A 48 6.35 -7.96 -10.29
C VAL A 48 5.80 -9.24 -10.90
N GLN A 49 5.18 -10.09 -10.06
CA GLN A 49 4.61 -11.36 -10.55
C GLN A 49 3.32 -11.16 -11.35
N GLY A 50 2.58 -10.10 -11.09
CA GLY A 50 1.27 -9.86 -11.69
C GLY A 50 0.14 -10.66 -11.04
N SER A 51 0.45 -11.69 -10.28
CA SER A 51 -0.50 -12.50 -9.52
C SER A 51 0.22 -13.20 -8.39
N GLY A 52 -0.54 -13.76 -7.45
CA GLY A 52 0.06 -14.51 -6.36
C GLY A 52 0.85 -15.70 -6.88
N SER A 53 2.00 -15.93 -6.29
CA SER A 53 2.85 -17.06 -6.59
C SER A 53 3.36 -17.63 -5.26
N ARG A 54 3.61 -18.93 -5.25
CA ARG A 54 4.01 -19.63 -4.04
C ARG A 54 5.35 -19.14 -3.49
N ASP A 55 6.31 -18.89 -4.37
CA ASP A 55 7.68 -18.53 -3.98
C ASP A 55 8.14 -17.16 -4.50
N PHE A 56 7.33 -16.52 -5.35
CA PHE A 56 7.66 -15.23 -5.95
C PHE A 56 9.05 -15.22 -6.63
N ALA A 57 9.33 -16.27 -7.41
CA ALA A 57 10.65 -16.46 -8.02
C ALA A 57 11.07 -15.28 -8.90
N THR A 58 10.16 -14.72 -9.71
CA THR A 58 10.45 -13.59 -10.58
C THR A 58 10.80 -12.33 -9.80
N ALA A 59 10.07 -12.07 -8.71
CA ALA A 59 10.35 -10.91 -7.86
C ALA A 59 11.71 -11.05 -7.17
N LYS A 60 12.01 -12.23 -6.65
CA LYS A 60 13.32 -12.51 -6.03
C LYS A 60 14.44 -12.40 -7.05
N GLU A 61 14.24 -12.90 -8.26
CA GLU A 61 15.22 -12.80 -9.35
C GLU A 61 15.52 -11.34 -9.66
N LEU A 62 14.51 -10.48 -9.74
CA LEU A 62 14.71 -9.04 -9.99
C LEU A 62 15.60 -8.42 -8.91
N CYS A 63 15.41 -8.79 -7.65
CA CYS A 63 16.24 -8.27 -6.56
C CYS A 63 17.71 -8.59 -6.74
N PHE A 64 18.05 -9.73 -7.35
CA PHE A 64 19.43 -10.14 -7.57
C PHE A 64 19.98 -9.67 -8.91
N THR A 65 19.15 -9.58 -9.95
CA THR A 65 19.63 -9.24 -11.30
C THR A 65 19.63 -7.74 -11.58
N ASP A 66 18.73 -6.99 -10.94
CA ASP A 66 18.63 -5.54 -11.10
C ASP A 66 18.22 -4.89 -9.79
N ALA A 67 19.16 -4.90 -8.85
CA ALA A 67 18.92 -4.37 -7.51
C ALA A 67 18.51 -2.89 -7.52
N ALA A 68 19.07 -2.09 -8.43
CA ALA A 68 18.74 -0.66 -8.52
C ALA A 68 17.25 -0.45 -8.85
N THR A 69 16.74 -1.19 -9.83
CA THR A 69 15.33 -1.11 -10.22
C THR A 69 14.43 -1.62 -9.09
N ALA A 70 14.80 -2.72 -8.44
CA ALA A 70 14.05 -3.25 -7.31
C ALA A 70 13.98 -2.23 -6.17
N HIS A 71 15.09 -1.58 -5.84
CA HIS A 71 15.14 -0.53 -4.83
C HIS A 71 14.25 0.66 -5.18
N GLN A 72 14.25 1.10 -6.42
CA GLN A 72 13.41 2.22 -6.85
C GLN A 72 11.93 1.90 -6.69
N LEU A 73 11.52 0.70 -7.09
CA LEU A 73 10.13 0.27 -6.97
C LEU A 73 9.74 0.12 -5.51
N LEU A 74 10.57 -0.52 -4.69
CA LEU A 74 10.32 -0.67 -3.26
C LEU A 74 10.21 0.69 -2.56
N GLN A 75 11.05 1.66 -2.94
CA GLN A 75 10.99 3.00 -2.36
C GLN A 75 9.67 3.69 -2.70
N LYS A 76 9.23 3.60 -3.94
CA LYS A 76 7.95 4.20 -4.37
C LYS A 76 6.77 3.54 -3.65
N ILE A 77 6.78 2.23 -3.49
CA ILE A 77 5.75 1.50 -2.75
C ILE A 77 5.75 1.93 -1.28
N THR A 78 6.94 2.04 -0.68
CA THR A 78 7.06 2.48 0.73
C THR A 78 6.50 3.89 0.92
N ASP A 79 6.88 4.84 0.05
CA ASP A 79 6.41 6.21 0.14
C ASP A 79 4.88 6.28 0.02
N THR A 80 4.31 5.53 -0.93
CA THR A 80 2.87 5.46 -1.14
C THR A 80 2.17 4.87 0.08
N THR A 81 2.72 3.80 0.66
CA THR A 81 2.16 3.15 1.84
C THR A 81 2.16 4.07 3.05
N ILE A 82 3.25 4.82 3.24
CA ILE A 82 3.33 5.79 4.34
C ILE A 82 2.24 6.85 4.22
N LEU A 83 2.06 7.42 3.03
CA LEU A 83 1.03 8.42 2.78
C LEU A 83 -0.36 7.85 3.02
N TYR A 84 -0.60 6.65 2.54
CA TYR A 84 -1.90 5.97 2.68
C TYR A 84 -2.24 5.72 4.15
N LEU A 85 -1.27 5.21 4.93
CA LEU A 85 -1.47 4.96 6.35
C LEU A 85 -1.71 6.26 7.12
N LYS A 86 -0.98 7.32 6.80
CA LYS A 86 -1.20 8.63 7.43
C LYS A 86 -2.61 9.15 7.18
N GLU A 87 -3.10 9.02 5.96
CA GLU A 87 -4.45 9.46 5.61
C GLU A 87 -5.52 8.58 6.28
N LYS A 88 -5.27 7.27 6.41
CA LYS A 88 -6.19 6.40 7.16
C LYS A 88 -6.29 6.78 8.63
N VAL A 89 -5.18 7.14 9.25
CA VAL A 89 -5.18 7.61 10.64
C VAL A 89 -6.00 8.89 10.77
N LYS A 90 -5.82 9.84 9.83
CA LYS A 90 -6.63 11.07 9.80
C LYS A 90 -8.11 10.77 9.59
N ALA A 91 -8.44 9.73 8.83
CA ALA A 91 -9.83 9.34 8.58
C ALA A 91 -10.50 8.68 9.80
N GLY A 92 -9.72 8.24 10.78
CA GLY A 92 -10.26 7.80 12.05
C GLY A 92 -10.06 6.33 12.42
N VAL A 93 -9.19 5.59 11.74
CA VAL A 93 -8.87 4.22 12.17
C VAL A 93 -8.16 4.23 13.53
N ASP A 94 -8.36 3.21 14.30
CA ASP A 94 -7.79 3.09 15.65
C ASP A 94 -6.35 2.47 15.64
#